data_65aa28d3958a9e3ad6c04c437c3cf78d
#
_entry.id   65aa28d3958a9e3ad6c04c437c3cf78d
#
_cell.length_a   1.000
_cell.length_b   1.000
_cell.length_c   1.000
_cell.angle_alpha   90.00
_cell.angle_beta   90.00
_cell.angle_gamma   90.00
#
_symmetry.space_group_name_H-M   'P 1'
#
loop_
_entity.id
_entity.type
_entity.pdbx_description
1 polymer ?
#
loop_
_entity_poly.entity_id
_entity_poly.type
_entity_poly.pdbx_seq_one_letter_code
_entity_poly.pdbx_strand_id
1 'polypeptide(L)'
;MLVLRVKIINIMITNSNTNNMKNTKFPKLLILGNARHGKDTFAEILRDHMGLSFQSSSQAAADIFIYDELKVKYGYETPEECFEDRVNHRAEWFDLITAYNSEDRSRLAKSILEINDCYVGMRNRKEVEGCIKEGVFDYIIWVDASERLPLEAGDSFDIDKSYAHFILENNGTLKEFTKKVLAIGGLLKYDEFPNVIPVMVD
;
A
#
# COMPACT_ATOMS: atom_id res chain seq x y z
N MET A 1 -19.75 17.85 -3.18
CA MET A 1 -18.31 17.60 -3.04
C MET A 1 -17.87 16.74 -4.22
N LEU A 2 -17.03 17.28 -5.10
CA LEU A 2 -16.68 16.65 -6.38
C LEU A 2 -15.43 15.79 -6.17
N VAL A 3 -15.61 14.48 -6.01
CA VAL A 3 -14.49 13.53 -6.04
C VAL A 3 -14.03 13.46 -7.49
N LEU A 4 -12.87 14.03 -7.80
CA LEU A 4 -12.27 13.93 -9.12
C LEU A 4 -11.73 12.49 -9.28
N ARG A 5 -12.56 11.60 -9.83
CA ARG A 5 -12.13 10.26 -10.24
C ARG A 5 -11.31 10.41 -11.51
N VAL A 6 -10.00 10.46 -11.38
CA VAL A 6 -9.13 10.32 -12.54
C VAL A 6 -9.14 8.86 -12.96
N LYS A 7 -10.04 8.52 -13.89
CA LYS A 7 -9.98 7.27 -14.64
C LYS A 7 -8.79 7.41 -15.58
N ILE A 8 -7.65 6.82 -15.24
CA ILE A 8 -6.50 6.76 -16.16
C ILE A 8 -6.85 5.76 -17.27
N ILE A 9 -7.61 6.25 -18.25
CA ILE A 9 -7.88 5.56 -19.50
C ILE A 9 -6.91 6.15 -20.53
N ASN A 10 -5.97 5.34 -21.00
CA ASN A 10 -5.05 5.64 -22.12
C ASN A 10 -4.23 6.93 -22.02
N ILE A 11 -3.20 6.92 -21.21
CA ILE A 11 -2.10 7.89 -21.35
C ILE A 11 -1.28 7.45 -22.57
N MET A 12 -1.44 8.16 -23.69
CA MET A 12 -0.46 8.10 -24.79
C MET A 12 0.82 8.76 -24.29
N ILE A 13 1.87 7.95 -24.13
CA ILE A 13 3.21 8.45 -23.84
C ILE A 13 3.70 9.16 -25.11
N THR A 14 3.61 10.48 -25.13
CA THR A 14 4.36 11.28 -26.09
C THR A 14 5.79 11.39 -25.56
N ASN A 15 6.74 10.82 -26.32
CA ASN A 15 8.17 10.95 -26.06
C ASN A 15 8.55 12.43 -26.05
N SER A 16 8.83 12.99 -24.87
CA SER A 16 9.45 14.29 -24.73
C SER A 16 10.67 14.19 -23.80
N ASN A 17 11.84 14.32 -24.41
CA ASN A 17 13.16 14.70 -23.89
C ASN A 17 13.70 13.99 -22.63
N THR A 18 14.51 12.97 -22.90
CA THR A 18 15.46 12.31 -21.99
C THR A 18 16.70 13.15 -21.69
N ASN A 19 16.58 14.30 -21.03
CA ASN A 19 17.75 15.02 -20.53
C ASN A 19 17.40 15.80 -19.26
N ASN A 20 17.36 15.07 -18.14
CA ASN A 20 17.64 15.45 -16.75
C ASN A 20 17.01 14.42 -15.81
N MET A 21 17.57 13.21 -15.77
CA MET A 21 17.22 12.28 -14.68
C MET A 21 17.83 12.81 -13.39
N LYS A 22 17.14 13.69 -12.70
CA LYS A 22 17.31 13.83 -11.25
C LYS A 22 16.94 12.50 -10.66
N ASN A 23 17.83 11.92 -9.86
CA ASN A 23 17.57 10.72 -9.08
C ASN A 23 16.56 11.10 -7.99
N THR A 24 15.27 11.11 -8.36
CA THR A 24 14.19 11.53 -7.48
C THR A 24 13.74 10.32 -6.68
N LYS A 25 13.68 10.48 -5.35
CA LYS A 25 13.11 9.51 -4.43
C LYS A 25 11.61 9.39 -4.73
N PHE A 26 11.04 8.20 -4.54
CA PHE A 26 9.59 8.05 -4.59
C PHE A 26 8.93 8.88 -3.48
N PRO A 27 7.71 9.41 -3.72
CA PRO A 27 6.87 9.94 -2.66
C PRO A 27 6.46 8.82 -1.71
N LYS A 28 5.95 9.14 -0.54
CA LYS A 28 5.43 8.17 0.43
C LYS A 28 4.10 7.62 -0.04
N LEU A 29 4.06 6.31 -0.31
CA LEU A 29 2.92 5.63 -0.92
C LEU A 29 2.21 4.69 0.07
N LEU A 30 0.88 4.65 -0.01
CA LEU A 30 0.05 3.61 0.56
C LEU A 30 -0.66 2.84 -0.56
N ILE A 31 -0.47 1.51 -0.61
CA ILE A 31 -1.15 0.65 -1.58
C ILE A 31 -2.24 -0.14 -0.88
N LEU A 32 -3.49 0.12 -1.27
CA LEU A 32 -4.70 -0.48 -0.77
C LEU A 32 -5.36 -1.40 -1.81
N GLY A 33 -6.32 -2.18 -1.37
CA GLY A 33 -7.14 -3.08 -2.20
C GLY A 33 -7.43 -4.39 -1.50
N ASN A 34 -8.41 -5.14 -2.00
CA ASN A 34 -8.80 -6.43 -1.44
C ASN A 34 -7.69 -7.50 -1.52
N ALA A 35 -7.85 -8.59 -0.78
CA ALA A 35 -6.92 -9.72 -0.85
C ALA A 35 -6.78 -10.24 -2.29
N ARG A 36 -5.57 -10.56 -2.71
CA ARG A 36 -5.22 -11.09 -4.05
C ARG A 36 -5.46 -10.12 -5.22
N HIS A 37 -5.89 -8.88 -4.99
CA HIS A 37 -6.10 -7.90 -6.06
C HIS A 37 -4.81 -7.40 -6.70
N GLY A 38 -3.61 -7.77 -6.19
CA GLY A 38 -2.32 -7.47 -6.81
C GLY A 38 -1.57 -6.29 -6.20
N LYS A 39 -1.83 -5.96 -4.92
CA LYS A 39 -1.11 -4.90 -4.19
C LYS A 39 0.39 -5.17 -4.13
N ASP A 40 0.75 -6.39 -3.73
CA ASP A 40 2.16 -6.80 -3.62
C ASP A 40 2.81 -6.78 -5.00
N THR A 41 2.14 -7.34 -6.02
CA THR A 41 2.61 -7.30 -7.41
C THR A 41 2.83 -5.88 -7.93
N PHE A 42 1.97 -4.92 -7.54
CA PHE A 42 2.17 -3.50 -7.85
C PHE A 42 3.50 -2.99 -7.30
N ALA A 43 3.76 -3.23 -6.01
CA ALA A 43 4.97 -2.78 -5.34
C ALA A 43 6.22 -3.50 -5.89
N GLU A 44 6.13 -4.80 -6.14
CA GLU A 44 7.20 -5.60 -6.75
C GLU A 44 7.59 -5.09 -8.13
N ILE A 45 6.63 -4.77 -8.99
CA ILE A 45 6.91 -4.20 -10.32
C ILE A 45 7.66 -2.87 -10.19
N LEU A 46 7.24 -1.98 -9.28
CA LEU A 46 7.95 -0.71 -9.09
C LEU A 46 9.32 -0.90 -8.44
N ARG A 47 9.49 -1.86 -7.53
CA ARG A 47 10.80 -2.23 -6.97
C ARG A 47 11.76 -2.68 -8.08
N ASP A 48 11.32 -3.65 -8.88
CA ASP A 48 12.18 -4.33 -9.85
C ASP A 48 12.56 -3.43 -11.05
N HIS A 49 11.69 -2.48 -11.41
CA HIS A 49 11.91 -1.63 -12.58
C HIS A 49 12.33 -0.20 -12.25
N MET A 50 12.01 0.30 -11.07
CA MET A 50 12.16 1.72 -10.75
C MET A 50 12.82 1.98 -9.38
N GLY A 51 13.13 0.92 -8.61
CA GLY A 51 13.84 1.00 -7.34
C GLY A 51 12.99 1.48 -6.16
N LEU A 52 11.65 1.26 -6.18
CA LEU A 52 10.79 1.51 -5.02
C LEU A 52 11.19 0.58 -3.87
N SER A 53 11.35 1.12 -2.66
CA SER A 53 11.42 0.30 -1.44
C SER A 53 10.03 0.17 -0.82
N PHE A 54 9.65 -1.05 -0.40
CA PHE A 54 8.34 -1.26 0.22
C PHE A 54 8.36 -2.37 1.26
N GLN A 55 7.39 -2.31 2.18
CA GLN A 55 7.13 -3.38 3.13
C GLN A 55 5.63 -3.56 3.34
N SER A 56 5.20 -4.81 3.56
CA SER A 56 3.82 -5.10 3.94
C SER A 56 3.60 -4.89 5.44
N SER A 57 2.36 -4.58 5.84
CA SER A 57 2.00 -4.43 7.25
C SER A 57 2.35 -5.65 8.09
N SER A 58 2.09 -6.84 7.58
CA SER A 58 2.35 -8.07 8.32
C SER A 58 3.84 -8.35 8.47
N GLN A 59 4.64 -8.13 7.42
CA GLN A 59 6.09 -8.32 7.52
C GLN A 59 6.69 -7.32 8.52
N ALA A 60 6.34 -6.03 8.40
CA ALA A 60 6.80 -5.02 9.32
C ALA A 60 6.39 -5.31 10.78
N ALA A 61 5.16 -5.75 10.99
CA ALA A 61 4.69 -6.11 12.32
C ALA A 61 5.46 -7.30 12.90
N ALA A 62 5.80 -8.32 12.09
CA ALA A 62 6.65 -9.42 12.52
C ALA A 62 8.01 -8.91 12.99
N ASP A 63 8.67 -8.08 12.17
CA ASP A 63 10.03 -7.60 12.41
C ASP A 63 10.12 -6.63 13.61
N ILE A 64 9.05 -5.82 13.84
CA ILE A 64 9.09 -4.75 14.84
C ILE A 64 8.63 -5.21 16.22
N PHE A 65 7.60 -6.07 16.32
CA PHE A 65 7.01 -6.41 17.63
C PHE A 65 6.34 -7.78 17.73
N ILE A 66 5.66 -8.32 16.70
CA ILE A 66 4.87 -9.55 16.85
C ILE A 66 5.75 -10.76 17.15
N TYR A 67 6.91 -10.87 16.52
CA TYR A 67 7.84 -11.95 16.80
C TYR A 67 8.21 -12.00 18.29
N ASP A 68 8.54 -10.86 18.89
CA ASP A 68 8.88 -10.78 20.30
C ASP A 68 7.73 -11.19 21.23
N GLU A 69 6.48 -10.86 20.87
CA GLU A 69 5.29 -11.23 21.62
C GLU A 69 4.95 -12.74 21.50
N LEU A 70 5.17 -13.35 20.32
CA LEU A 70 4.68 -14.68 20.02
C LEU A 70 5.75 -15.78 20.05
N LYS A 71 7.05 -15.45 19.97
CA LYS A 71 8.14 -16.43 19.87
C LYS A 71 8.14 -17.47 20.98
N VAL A 72 7.87 -17.09 22.21
CA VAL A 72 7.82 -18.03 23.35
C VAL A 72 6.58 -18.90 23.30
N LYS A 73 5.44 -18.32 22.90
CA LYS A 73 4.15 -19.03 22.85
C LYS A 73 4.12 -20.12 21.79
N TYR A 74 4.71 -19.87 20.62
CA TYR A 74 4.68 -20.76 19.46
C TYR A 74 6.02 -21.41 19.12
N GLY A 75 7.11 -21.01 19.79
CA GLY A 75 8.44 -21.58 19.58
C GLY A 75 9.14 -21.10 18.32
N TYR A 76 8.82 -19.89 17.84
CA TYR A 76 9.48 -19.33 16.67
C TYR A 76 10.95 -18.97 16.98
N GLU A 77 11.84 -19.33 16.05
CA GLU A 77 13.26 -18.98 16.12
C GLU A 77 13.57 -17.67 15.39
N THR A 78 12.77 -17.32 14.37
CA THR A 78 12.96 -16.13 13.54
C THR A 78 11.66 -15.35 13.29
N PRO A 79 11.73 -14.04 12.97
CA PRO A 79 10.57 -13.26 12.53
C PRO A 79 9.91 -13.83 11.26
N GLU A 80 10.71 -14.43 10.36
CA GLU A 80 10.24 -15.06 9.13
C GLU A 80 9.32 -16.25 9.42
N GLU A 81 9.69 -17.12 10.35
CA GLU A 81 8.84 -18.25 10.79
C GLU A 81 7.53 -17.73 11.37
N CYS A 82 7.60 -16.72 12.23
CA CYS A 82 6.43 -16.08 12.79
C CYS A 82 5.54 -15.48 11.67
N PHE A 83 6.13 -14.82 10.70
CA PHE A 83 5.41 -14.25 9.55
C PHE A 83 4.76 -15.33 8.67
N GLU A 84 5.45 -16.43 8.39
CA GLU A 84 4.88 -17.52 7.57
C GLU A 84 3.70 -18.19 8.26
N ASP A 85 3.76 -18.40 9.57
CA ASP A 85 2.70 -19.03 10.36
C ASP A 85 1.50 -18.10 10.65
N ARG A 86 1.57 -16.82 10.31
CA ARG A 86 0.48 -15.84 10.53
C ARG A 86 -0.87 -16.25 9.97
N VAL A 87 -0.87 -17.10 8.95
CA VAL A 87 -2.12 -17.60 8.33
C VAL A 87 -2.97 -18.40 9.30
N ASN A 88 -2.35 -19.02 10.29
CA ASN A 88 -2.96 -19.82 11.34
C ASN A 88 -3.40 -18.97 12.54
N HIS A 89 -2.91 -17.74 12.67
CA HIS A 89 -3.09 -16.86 13.84
C HIS A 89 -3.65 -15.47 13.49
N ARG A 90 -4.46 -15.37 12.42
CA ARG A 90 -4.92 -14.08 11.84
C ARG A 90 -5.61 -13.15 12.84
N ALA A 91 -6.45 -13.71 13.71
CA ALA A 91 -7.19 -12.91 14.71
C ALA A 91 -6.21 -12.30 15.72
N GLU A 92 -5.30 -13.09 16.27
CA GLU A 92 -4.29 -12.63 17.22
C GLU A 92 -3.37 -11.56 16.60
N TRP A 93 -2.95 -11.76 15.35
CA TRP A 93 -2.17 -10.76 14.61
C TRP A 93 -2.92 -9.44 14.43
N PHE A 94 -4.21 -9.51 14.10
CA PHE A 94 -5.06 -8.33 13.97
C PHE A 94 -5.16 -7.58 15.31
N ASP A 95 -5.35 -8.29 16.41
CA ASP A 95 -5.45 -7.71 17.75
C ASP A 95 -4.13 -7.05 18.18
N LEU A 96 -2.99 -7.71 17.94
CA LEU A 96 -1.67 -7.17 18.26
C LEU A 96 -1.34 -5.91 17.43
N ILE A 97 -1.63 -5.90 16.14
CA ILE A 97 -1.45 -4.71 15.30
C ILE A 97 -2.37 -3.57 15.77
N THR A 98 -3.61 -3.89 16.11
CA THR A 98 -4.57 -2.90 16.62
C THR A 98 -4.12 -2.31 17.95
N ALA A 99 -3.59 -3.14 18.85
CA ALA A 99 -3.04 -2.71 20.12
C ALA A 99 -1.80 -1.84 19.94
N TYR A 100 -0.88 -2.23 19.05
CA TYR A 100 0.33 -1.46 18.73
C TYR A 100 0.00 -0.04 18.23
N ASN A 101 -1.07 0.09 17.43
CA ASN A 101 -1.54 1.37 16.88
C ASN A 101 -2.58 2.07 17.78
N SER A 102 -2.82 1.61 19.02
CA SER A 102 -3.94 2.13 19.85
C SER A 102 -3.77 3.58 20.26
N GLU A 103 -2.56 4.00 20.61
CA GLU A 103 -2.23 5.37 21.05
C GLU A 103 -1.93 6.30 19.87
N ASP A 104 -1.29 5.79 18.83
CA ASP A 104 -1.01 6.49 17.58
C ASP A 104 -1.41 5.61 16.39
N ARG A 105 -2.52 5.96 15.73
CA ARG A 105 -3.09 5.20 14.61
C ARG A 105 -2.17 5.10 13.40
N SER A 106 -1.19 5.96 13.30
CA SER A 106 -0.19 5.99 12.23
C SER A 106 1.16 5.37 12.62
N ARG A 107 1.30 4.83 13.83
CA ARG A 107 2.58 4.36 14.39
C ARG A 107 3.29 3.35 13.48
N LEU A 108 2.62 2.27 13.08
CA LEU A 108 3.19 1.26 12.20
C LEU A 108 3.54 1.82 10.82
N ALA A 109 2.67 2.69 10.27
CA ALA A 109 2.92 3.34 8.99
C ALA A 109 4.17 4.22 9.03
N LYS A 110 4.34 5.02 10.08
CA LYS A 110 5.54 5.85 10.30
C LYS A 110 6.79 5.00 10.37
N SER A 111 6.76 3.91 11.17
CA SER A 111 7.90 2.98 11.29
C SER A 111 8.30 2.36 9.95
N ILE A 112 7.33 1.94 9.13
CA ILE A 112 7.60 1.40 7.79
C ILE A 112 8.25 2.48 6.90
N LEU A 113 7.73 3.71 6.92
CA LEU A 113 8.15 4.79 6.03
C LEU A 113 9.44 5.50 6.47
N GLU A 114 10.02 5.15 7.62
CA GLU A 114 11.37 5.58 8.00
C GLU A 114 12.44 5.03 7.05
N ILE A 115 12.24 3.80 6.57
CA ILE A 115 13.21 3.07 5.73
C ILE A 115 12.66 2.63 4.37
N ASN A 116 11.36 2.80 4.14
CA ASN A 116 10.71 2.44 2.88
C ASN A 116 9.99 3.63 2.26
N ASP A 117 9.77 3.58 0.95
CA ASP A 117 8.97 4.55 0.21
C ASP A 117 7.48 4.19 0.25
N CYS A 118 7.14 2.92 0.49
CA CYS A 118 5.79 2.42 0.30
C CYS A 118 5.37 1.43 1.40
N TYR A 119 4.14 1.62 1.88
CA TYR A 119 3.43 0.70 2.76
C TYR A 119 2.35 -0.05 1.97
N VAL A 120 2.30 -1.38 2.09
CA VAL A 120 1.33 -2.23 1.40
C VAL A 120 0.42 -2.94 2.40
N GLY A 121 -0.90 -2.81 2.22
CA GLY A 121 -1.87 -3.71 2.84
C GLY A 121 -2.47 -3.26 4.18
N MET A 122 -2.57 -1.96 4.46
CA MET A 122 -3.38 -1.46 5.58
C MET A 122 -4.84 -1.90 5.43
N ARG A 123 -5.50 -2.25 6.54
CA ARG A 123 -6.83 -2.87 6.55
C ARG A 123 -7.85 -2.15 7.42
N ASN A 124 -7.40 -1.41 8.40
CA ASN A 124 -8.24 -0.78 9.42
C ASN A 124 -8.56 0.66 9.04
N ARG A 125 -9.83 1.02 9.01
CA ARG A 125 -10.32 2.36 8.67
C ARG A 125 -9.70 3.44 9.57
N LYS A 126 -9.67 3.22 10.89
CA LYS A 126 -9.15 4.20 11.84
C LYS A 126 -7.65 4.49 11.62
N GLU A 127 -6.91 3.49 11.15
CA GLU A 127 -5.49 3.67 10.81
C GLU A 127 -5.33 4.48 9.53
N VAL A 128 -6.13 4.20 8.49
CA VAL A 128 -6.12 4.99 7.24
C VAL A 128 -6.48 6.45 7.53
N GLU A 129 -7.57 6.68 8.26
CA GLU A 129 -8.04 8.03 8.63
C GLU A 129 -7.00 8.77 9.48
N GLY A 130 -6.37 8.09 10.44
CA GLY A 130 -5.27 8.63 11.25
C GLY A 130 -4.09 9.07 10.38
N CYS A 131 -3.66 8.21 9.46
CA CYS A 131 -2.57 8.52 8.52
C CYS A 131 -2.92 9.69 7.58
N ILE A 132 -4.16 9.76 7.08
CA ILE A 132 -4.61 10.87 6.22
C ILE A 132 -4.60 12.18 7.02
N LYS A 133 -5.14 12.18 8.24
CA LYS A 133 -5.19 13.36 9.11
C LYS A 133 -3.79 13.92 9.41
N GLU A 134 -2.80 13.06 9.52
CA GLU A 134 -1.42 13.43 9.82
C GLU A 134 -0.55 13.64 8.57
N GLY A 135 -1.11 13.44 7.36
CA GLY A 135 -0.36 13.59 6.11
C GLY A 135 0.82 12.61 5.98
N VAL A 136 0.65 11.37 6.45
CA VAL A 136 1.72 10.34 6.47
C VAL A 136 2.09 9.89 5.07
N PHE A 137 1.12 9.88 4.15
CA PHE A 137 1.29 9.46 2.76
C PHE A 137 1.05 10.62 1.80
N ASP A 138 1.91 10.73 0.79
CA ASP A 138 1.72 11.68 -0.31
C ASP A 138 0.62 11.19 -1.25
N TYR A 139 0.60 9.87 -1.53
CA TYR A 139 -0.41 9.27 -2.39
C TYR A 139 -0.91 7.93 -1.85
N ILE A 140 -2.22 7.70 -2.03
CA ILE A 140 -2.91 6.46 -1.72
C ILE A 140 -3.43 5.88 -3.03
N ILE A 141 -3.08 4.61 -3.32
CA ILE A 141 -3.44 3.92 -4.55
C ILE A 141 -4.26 2.69 -4.20
N TRP A 142 -5.41 2.53 -4.86
CA TRP A 142 -6.24 1.35 -4.75
C TRP A 142 -6.03 0.44 -5.97
N VAL A 143 -5.61 -0.80 -5.74
CA VAL A 143 -5.53 -1.83 -6.79
C VAL A 143 -6.85 -2.60 -6.81
N ASP A 144 -7.54 -2.55 -7.95
CA ASP A 144 -8.88 -3.11 -8.14
C ASP A 144 -8.89 -4.25 -9.16
N ALA A 145 -9.19 -5.47 -8.71
CA ALA A 145 -9.40 -6.65 -9.56
C ALA A 145 -10.83 -7.21 -9.40
N SER A 146 -11.80 -6.38 -9.04
CA SER A 146 -13.16 -6.80 -8.66
C SER A 146 -13.96 -7.43 -9.80
N GLU A 147 -13.58 -7.24 -11.07
CA GLU A 147 -14.22 -7.92 -12.21
C GLU A 147 -13.85 -9.40 -12.33
N ARG A 148 -12.70 -9.82 -11.77
CA ARG A 148 -12.21 -11.20 -11.84
C ARG A 148 -12.06 -11.90 -10.50
N LEU A 149 -12.11 -11.17 -9.40
CA LEU A 149 -11.93 -11.68 -8.05
C LEU A 149 -12.99 -11.12 -7.10
N PRO A 150 -13.50 -11.93 -6.17
CA PRO A 150 -14.47 -11.44 -5.19
C PRO A 150 -13.83 -10.40 -4.26
N LEU A 151 -14.69 -9.54 -3.74
CA LEU A 151 -14.32 -8.66 -2.64
C LEU A 151 -13.98 -9.49 -1.40
N GLU A 152 -13.09 -8.98 -0.58
CA GLU A 152 -12.75 -9.63 0.69
C GLU A 152 -13.96 -9.61 1.62
N ALA A 153 -14.35 -10.79 2.14
CA ALA A 153 -15.42 -10.92 3.09
C ALA A 153 -14.86 -10.95 4.52
N GLY A 154 -15.54 -10.26 5.44
CA GLY A 154 -15.22 -10.29 6.87
C GLY A 154 -14.96 -8.92 7.48
N ASP A 155 -15.07 -8.87 8.82
CA ASP A 155 -15.01 -7.63 9.61
C ASP A 155 -13.58 -7.05 9.74
N SER A 156 -12.57 -7.77 9.26
CA SER A 156 -11.16 -7.35 9.34
C SER A 156 -10.70 -6.42 8.20
N PHE A 157 -11.63 -6.03 7.30
CA PHE A 157 -11.35 -5.12 6.19
C PHE A 157 -12.51 -4.15 6.00
N ASP A 158 -12.38 -2.97 6.58
CA ASP A 158 -13.44 -1.96 6.67
C ASP A 158 -13.15 -0.68 5.86
N ILE A 159 -12.24 -0.78 4.90
CA ILE A 159 -11.87 0.31 3.98
C ILE A 159 -12.32 0.02 2.55
N ASP A 160 -12.53 1.07 1.79
CA ASP A 160 -12.91 0.99 0.39
C ASP A 160 -12.10 1.96 -0.48
N LYS A 161 -12.35 1.96 -1.77
CA LYS A 161 -11.61 2.76 -2.75
C LYS A 161 -11.85 4.28 -2.67
N SER A 162 -12.75 4.75 -1.80
CA SER A 162 -12.99 6.19 -1.61
C SER A 162 -11.82 6.91 -0.95
N TYR A 163 -10.98 6.17 -0.21
CA TYR A 163 -9.76 6.70 0.40
C TYR A 163 -8.61 6.90 -0.59
N ALA A 164 -8.72 6.41 -1.82
CA ALA A 164 -7.62 6.44 -2.77
C ALA A 164 -7.62 7.70 -3.64
N HIS A 165 -6.43 8.27 -3.85
CA HIS A 165 -6.18 9.29 -4.87
C HIS A 165 -6.28 8.70 -6.28
N PHE A 166 -5.79 7.45 -6.45
CA PHE A 166 -5.78 6.73 -7.73
C PHE A 166 -6.34 5.33 -7.58
N ILE A 167 -7.16 4.92 -8.55
CA ILE A 167 -7.66 3.54 -8.67
C ILE A 167 -7.00 2.92 -9.90
N LEU A 168 -6.24 1.83 -9.68
CA LEU A 168 -5.57 1.09 -10.73
C LEU A 168 -6.25 -0.27 -10.96
N GLU A 169 -6.92 -0.40 -12.09
CA GLU A 169 -7.62 -1.63 -12.47
C GLU A 169 -6.63 -2.74 -12.87
N ASN A 170 -6.77 -3.91 -12.22
CA ASN A 170 -6.03 -5.15 -12.47
C ASN A 170 -6.96 -6.28 -12.93
N ASN A 171 -7.80 -6.01 -13.93
CA ASN A 171 -8.79 -6.96 -14.44
C ASN A 171 -8.33 -7.70 -15.70
N GLY A 172 -7.16 -7.33 -16.26
CA GLY A 172 -6.56 -7.93 -17.44
C GLY A 172 -5.39 -8.87 -17.12
N THR A 173 -4.50 -8.99 -18.10
CA THR A 173 -3.26 -9.80 -17.99
C THR A 173 -2.20 -9.11 -17.13
N LEU A 174 -1.24 -9.91 -16.62
CA LEU A 174 -0.08 -9.35 -15.89
C LEU A 174 0.70 -8.34 -16.74
N LYS A 175 0.84 -8.58 -18.05
CA LYS A 175 1.52 -7.66 -18.97
C LYS A 175 0.83 -6.30 -19.07
N GLU A 176 -0.50 -6.28 -19.10
CA GLU A 176 -1.28 -5.05 -19.12
C GLU A 176 -1.21 -4.33 -17.77
N PHE A 177 -1.29 -5.07 -16.67
CA PHE A 177 -1.12 -4.52 -15.34
C PHE A 177 0.28 -3.91 -15.16
N THR A 178 1.34 -4.60 -15.56
CA THR A 178 2.72 -4.09 -15.53
C THR A 178 2.85 -2.76 -16.27
N LYS A 179 2.26 -2.64 -17.47
CA LYS A 179 2.28 -1.37 -18.22
C LYS A 179 1.60 -0.24 -17.46
N LYS A 180 0.44 -0.50 -16.84
CA LYS A 180 -0.29 0.49 -16.04
C LYS A 180 0.52 0.91 -14.81
N VAL A 181 1.13 -0.05 -14.11
CA VAL A 181 1.97 0.19 -12.93
C VAL A 181 3.18 1.06 -13.28
N LEU A 182 3.90 0.73 -14.37
CA LEU A 182 5.06 1.51 -14.80
C LEU A 182 4.67 2.93 -15.24
N ALA A 183 3.51 3.09 -15.88
CA ALA A 183 3.01 4.41 -16.26
C ALA A 183 2.73 5.29 -15.04
N ILE A 184 1.97 4.78 -14.06
CA ILE A 184 1.69 5.53 -12.83
C ILE A 184 2.97 5.74 -11.99
N GLY A 185 3.87 4.75 -11.95
CA GLY A 185 5.16 4.85 -11.27
C GLY A 185 6.04 5.97 -11.81
N GLY A 186 6.04 6.17 -13.14
CA GLY A 186 6.73 7.29 -13.78
C GLY A 186 6.15 8.64 -13.34
N LEU A 187 4.83 8.78 -13.37
CA LEU A 187 4.15 10.00 -12.93
C LEU A 187 4.44 10.31 -11.46
N LEU A 188 4.38 9.31 -10.58
CA LEU A 188 4.66 9.46 -9.15
C LEU A 188 6.12 9.85 -8.89
N LYS A 189 7.06 9.21 -9.55
CA LYS A 189 8.49 9.42 -9.32
C LYS A 189 8.97 10.79 -9.79
N TYR A 190 8.35 11.35 -10.83
CA TYR A 190 8.73 12.64 -11.41
C TYR A 190 7.79 13.78 -11.01
N ASP A 191 6.88 13.55 -10.07
CA ASP A 191 5.92 14.54 -9.55
C ASP A 191 5.15 15.26 -10.68
N GLU A 192 4.63 14.46 -11.62
CA GLU A 192 3.85 14.97 -12.75
C GLU A 192 2.36 15.14 -12.43
N PHE A 193 1.98 15.15 -11.13
CA PHE A 193 0.62 15.39 -10.63
C PHE A 193 0.51 16.73 -9.88
N PRO A 194 0.67 17.87 -10.53
CA PRO A 194 0.72 19.17 -9.84
C PRO A 194 -0.57 19.60 -9.12
N ASN A 195 -1.66 18.85 -9.26
CA ASN A 195 -2.98 19.22 -8.74
C ASN A 195 -3.76 18.07 -8.09
N VAL A 196 -3.09 17.11 -7.47
CA VAL A 196 -3.81 16.06 -6.71
C VAL A 196 -4.33 16.67 -5.40
N ILE A 197 -5.66 16.73 -5.27
CA ILE A 197 -6.31 17.22 -4.06
C ILE A 197 -6.21 16.14 -2.98
N PRO A 198 -5.74 16.47 -1.77
CA PRO A 198 -5.71 15.51 -0.66
C PRO A 198 -7.08 14.90 -0.40
N VAL A 199 -7.12 13.61 -0.05
CA VAL A 199 -8.32 12.97 0.47
C VAL A 199 -8.64 13.59 1.83
N MET A 200 -9.82 14.17 1.97
CA MET A 200 -10.30 14.70 3.25
C MET A 200 -11.17 13.66 3.91
N VAL A 201 -10.93 13.38 5.17
CA VAL A 201 -11.78 12.55 6.04
C VAL A 201 -12.48 13.48 7.02
N ASP A 202 -13.81 13.34 7.14
CA ASP A 202 -14.66 14.12 8.05
C ASP A 202 -14.56 13.58 9.49
#